data_e4237e0dd09c0c21a7ba99614e38c454
#
_entry.id   e4237e0dd09c0c21a7ba99614e38c454
#
_cell.length_a   1.000
_cell.length_b   1.000
_cell.length_c   1.000
_cell.angle_alpha   90.00
_cell.angle_beta   90.00
_cell.angle_gamma   90.00
#
_symmetry.space_group_name_H-M   'P 1'
#
loop_
_entity.id
_entity.type
_entity.pdbx_description
1 polymer ?
#
loop_
_entity_poly.entity_id
_entity_poly.type
_entity_poly.pdbx_seq_one_letter_code
_entity_poly.pdbx_strand_id
1 'polypeptide(L)'
;MPSTALYEDDDKPLKGQKLIYTTHFMDNPKTFLRRGLFGPLAAVALALPAHPLWAQTNDTTLVATADTTIAVSDTAVAVSDTATAPQKHGLVARLMRYFAESDKPKANKKIDFGIIGGPHYDTDTGLGLGLVASATYSADRTDSLLERSNASLYSDVTTKAFLMIGLRGNHFFPHRRFRLDYRLYVYTFPSYLWGFSYPQSDDDNNKSKYSRTKFEVMTRLLARLDRYSYLGPIIRYQYVHAYKLKNHAPQLLAGQPMTVTDVGVGLSYTLDSRDFILNASRGWFLQLDLMSSPTFLGNNNTYYSAEMQLATYHKAWRGAIIAAELHTRQCAGEVPCPMLSDVGSSNRMRGYYEGRYRDKNVIDAQIELRQHIWHRNGIALWVGAAEVFPRYSELRFRRILPNAGVGYRWQFKKGVNVRLDYGFGRNGFGFIFNINEAF
;
A
#
# COMPACT_ATOMS: atom_id res chain seq x y z
N MET A 1 -27.56 60.01 -42.79
CA MET A 1 -26.18 59.77 -43.27
C MET A 1 -25.54 58.85 -42.31
N PRO A 2 -25.25 57.59 -42.66
CA PRO A 2 -24.73 56.59 -41.73
C PRO A 2 -23.20 56.59 -41.74
N SER A 3 -22.63 56.47 -40.56
CA SER A 3 -21.20 56.25 -40.27
C SER A 3 -20.93 54.77 -40.24
N THR A 4 -20.07 54.34 -41.12
CA THR A 4 -19.51 52.98 -41.25
C THR A 4 -18.46 52.77 -40.15
N ALA A 5 -18.65 51.79 -39.27
CA ALA A 5 -17.62 51.29 -38.39
C ALA A 5 -16.98 50.03 -39.01
N LEU A 6 -15.68 50.12 -39.22
CA LEU A 6 -14.80 49.05 -39.68
C LEU A 6 -14.59 48.04 -38.56
N TYR A 7 -14.83 46.79 -38.86
CA TYR A 7 -14.45 45.62 -38.08
C TYR A 7 -13.01 45.30 -38.41
N GLU A 8 -12.11 45.41 -37.44
CA GLU A 8 -10.73 45.01 -37.55
C GLU A 8 -10.57 43.61 -36.93
N ASP A 9 -10.17 42.69 -37.79
CA ASP A 9 -9.95 41.28 -37.54
C ASP A 9 -8.53 41.13 -36.96
N ASP A 10 -8.42 40.82 -35.65
CA ASP A 10 -7.11 40.59 -34.99
C ASP A 10 -6.94 39.08 -34.72
N ASP A 11 -6.73 38.32 -35.80
CA ASP A 11 -6.14 36.98 -35.75
C ASP A 11 -4.63 37.08 -35.55
N LYS A 12 -4.20 37.13 -34.28
CA LYS A 12 -2.84 36.85 -33.90
C LYS A 12 -2.74 35.55 -33.13
N PRO A 13 -1.99 34.55 -33.65
CA PRO A 13 -1.76 33.31 -32.92
C PRO A 13 -0.91 33.57 -31.67
N LEU A 14 -1.42 33.17 -30.51
CA LEU A 14 -0.68 33.13 -29.27
C LEU A 14 0.56 32.25 -29.42
N LYS A 15 1.71 32.91 -29.55
CA LYS A 15 3.04 32.27 -29.55
C LYS A 15 3.18 31.44 -28.27
N GLY A 16 3.44 30.14 -28.48
CA GLY A 16 3.67 29.19 -27.43
C GLY A 16 4.75 29.65 -26.44
N GLN A 17 4.39 29.72 -25.19
CA GLN A 17 5.36 29.73 -24.12
C GLN A 17 6.05 28.36 -24.10
N LYS A 18 7.21 28.27 -24.73
CA LYS A 18 8.19 27.23 -24.46
C LYS A 18 8.59 27.36 -23.01
N LEU A 19 8.16 26.41 -22.18
CA LEU A 19 8.80 26.16 -20.90
C LEU A 19 10.23 25.68 -21.18
N ILE A 20 11.15 26.64 -21.20
CA ILE A 20 12.58 26.37 -21.27
C ILE A 20 12.98 25.85 -19.91
N TYR A 21 13.05 24.54 -19.77
CA TYR A 21 13.84 23.93 -18.70
C TYR A 21 15.29 24.20 -19.03
N THR A 22 15.87 25.24 -18.45
CA THR A 22 17.30 25.49 -18.49
C THR A 22 17.99 24.30 -17.85
N THR A 23 18.56 23.44 -18.68
CA THR A 23 19.51 22.40 -18.29
C THR A 23 20.79 23.11 -17.81
N HIS A 24 20.86 23.36 -16.49
CA HIS A 24 22.16 23.59 -15.89
C HIS A 24 22.81 22.22 -15.70
N PHE A 25 23.73 21.91 -16.58
CA PHE A 25 24.73 20.84 -16.42
C PHE A 25 25.39 21.00 -15.05
N MET A 26 25.17 20.08 -14.15
CA MET A 26 25.92 19.98 -12.91
C MET A 26 27.06 18.99 -13.09
N ASP A 27 28.20 19.49 -13.46
CA ASP A 27 29.50 18.80 -13.41
C ASP A 27 29.98 18.69 -11.94
N ASN A 28 29.45 17.84 -11.13
CA ASN A 28 30.19 17.26 -9.99
C ASN A 28 29.29 16.42 -9.06
N PRO A 29 29.50 15.12 -8.91
CA PRO A 29 28.75 14.28 -7.97
C PRO A 29 28.94 14.66 -6.50
N LYS A 30 30.00 15.40 -6.15
CA LYS A 30 30.26 15.88 -4.78
C LYS A 30 29.33 17.00 -4.31
N THR A 31 28.69 17.72 -5.23
CA THR A 31 27.72 18.76 -4.90
C THR A 31 26.31 18.22 -4.66
N PHE A 32 26.02 16.99 -5.10
CA PHE A 32 24.74 16.33 -4.92
C PHE A 32 24.46 15.96 -3.46
N LEU A 33 25.48 15.49 -2.74
CA LEU A 33 25.38 15.14 -1.33
C LEU A 33 25.23 16.38 -0.39
N ARG A 34 25.58 17.57 -0.87
CA ARG A 34 25.49 18.80 -0.05
C ARG A 34 24.19 19.58 -0.21
N ARG A 35 23.37 19.32 -1.21
CA ARG A 35 22.12 20.03 -1.48
C ARG A 35 20.89 19.12 -1.44
N GLY A 36 20.49 18.74 -0.25
CA GLY A 36 19.07 18.74 0.05
C GLY A 36 18.25 17.47 -0.13
N LEU A 37 18.78 16.32 -0.62
CA LEU A 37 17.93 15.11 -0.70
C LEU A 37 17.78 14.38 0.64
N PHE A 38 18.79 14.43 1.49
CA PHE A 38 18.84 13.66 2.72
C PHE A 38 18.64 14.49 4.00
N GLY A 39 18.62 15.80 3.90
CA GLY A 39 18.51 16.65 5.08
C GLY A 39 17.31 16.34 5.98
N PRO A 40 16.08 16.34 5.49
CA PRO A 40 14.91 16.06 6.34
C PRO A 40 14.72 14.58 6.65
N LEU A 41 15.14 13.66 5.77
CA LEU A 41 15.08 12.21 6.06
C LEU A 41 16.09 11.79 7.13
N ALA A 42 17.29 12.39 7.11
CA ALA A 42 18.30 12.18 8.16
C ALA A 42 17.86 12.77 9.50
N ALA A 43 17.17 13.91 9.50
CA ALA A 43 16.65 14.52 10.72
C ALA A 43 15.52 13.69 11.35
N VAL A 44 14.68 13.03 10.56
CA VAL A 44 13.63 12.12 11.07
C VAL A 44 14.25 10.83 11.62
N ALA A 45 15.31 10.31 11.00
CA ALA A 45 16.01 9.13 11.50
C ALA A 45 16.77 9.39 12.82
N LEU A 46 17.25 10.62 13.03
CA LEU A 46 17.96 11.04 14.25
C LEU A 46 17.01 11.48 15.39
N ALA A 47 15.74 11.76 15.09
CA ALA A 47 14.72 12.12 16.08
C ALA A 47 14.00 10.91 16.70
N LEU A 48 14.38 9.69 16.35
CA LEU A 48 13.89 8.50 17.05
C LEU A 48 14.50 8.49 18.46
N PRO A 49 13.69 8.48 19.54
CA PRO A 49 14.22 8.39 20.89
C PRO A 49 15.00 7.07 21.04
N ALA A 50 16.26 7.17 21.37
CA ALA A 50 17.06 6.04 21.82
C ALA A 50 16.45 5.55 23.14
N HIS A 51 15.57 4.57 23.09
CA HIS A 51 15.11 3.91 24.31
C HIS A 51 16.25 3.05 24.86
N PRO A 52 16.61 3.23 26.15
CA PRO A 52 17.58 2.37 26.78
C PRO A 52 17.02 0.94 26.80
N LEU A 53 17.86 0.01 26.39
CA LEU A 53 17.63 -1.43 26.52
C LEU A 53 17.55 -1.78 28.02
N TRP A 54 16.34 -1.82 28.56
CA TRP A 54 16.09 -2.44 29.84
C TRP A 54 16.07 -3.93 29.63
N ALA A 55 17.09 -4.59 30.13
CA ALA A 55 17.12 -6.03 30.30
C ALA A 55 16.02 -6.42 31.28
N GLN A 56 14.97 -7.06 30.81
CA GLN A 56 14.03 -7.76 31.68
C GLN A 56 14.63 -9.13 31.99
N THR A 57 15.09 -9.26 33.22
CA THR A 57 15.36 -10.54 33.86
C THR A 57 14.08 -11.35 33.99
N ASN A 58 14.09 -12.52 33.39
CA ASN A 58 13.03 -13.51 33.57
C ASN A 58 13.12 -14.11 34.95
N ASP A 59 12.21 -13.74 35.84
CA ASP A 59 11.93 -14.53 37.04
C ASP A 59 10.89 -15.60 36.69
N THR A 60 11.38 -16.83 36.63
CA THR A 60 10.57 -18.03 36.45
C THR A 60 10.16 -18.52 37.81
N THR A 61 8.99 -18.17 38.31
CA THR A 61 8.38 -18.84 39.43
C THR A 61 7.44 -19.93 38.95
N LEU A 62 7.86 -21.16 39.08
CA LEU A 62 7.04 -22.37 38.99
C LEU A 62 6.07 -22.40 40.18
N VAL A 63 4.79 -22.29 39.88
CA VAL A 63 3.74 -22.68 40.85
C VAL A 63 3.09 -23.95 40.32
N ALA A 64 3.41 -25.04 40.99
CA ALA A 64 2.69 -26.30 40.88
C ALA A 64 1.34 -26.14 41.57
N THR A 65 0.25 -26.46 40.89
CA THR A 65 -1.05 -26.70 41.52
C THR A 65 -1.59 -28.06 41.15
N ALA A 66 -2.02 -28.69 42.21
CA ALA A 66 -2.37 -30.08 42.34
C ALA A 66 -3.58 -30.54 41.52
N ASP A 67 -3.53 -31.83 41.21
CA ASP A 67 -4.61 -32.70 40.75
C ASP A 67 -5.88 -32.56 41.58
N THR A 68 -7.00 -32.44 40.89
CA THR A 68 -8.29 -32.88 41.43
C THR A 68 -9.03 -33.66 40.35
N THR A 69 -8.89 -34.97 40.41
CA THR A 69 -9.68 -35.94 39.67
C THR A 69 -11.09 -35.96 40.23
N ILE A 70 -12.08 -35.59 39.43
CA ILE A 70 -13.49 -35.92 39.72
C ILE A 70 -13.91 -36.99 38.72
N ALA A 71 -14.11 -38.19 39.26
CA ALA A 71 -14.75 -39.29 38.55
C ALA A 71 -16.24 -38.98 38.38
N VAL A 72 -16.73 -38.95 37.16
CA VAL A 72 -18.16 -38.99 36.85
C VAL A 72 -18.44 -40.27 36.09
N SER A 73 -19.33 -41.06 36.72
CA SER A 73 -19.78 -42.38 36.30
C SER A 73 -20.44 -42.39 34.93
N ASP A 74 -20.13 -43.44 34.18
CA ASP A 74 -20.77 -43.86 32.95
C ASP A 74 -22.28 -44.08 33.15
N THR A 75 -23.07 -43.40 32.33
CA THR A 75 -24.40 -43.85 31.97
C THR A 75 -24.50 -43.84 30.46
N ALA A 76 -24.30 -45.00 29.87
CA ALA A 76 -24.46 -45.21 28.44
C ALA A 76 -25.93 -45.07 28.05
N VAL A 77 -26.29 -44.00 27.38
CA VAL A 77 -27.52 -43.91 26.60
C VAL A 77 -27.18 -44.28 25.16
N ALA A 78 -27.67 -45.43 24.75
CA ALA A 78 -27.62 -45.87 23.35
C ALA A 78 -28.50 -44.94 22.51
N VAL A 79 -27.86 -44.03 21.76
CA VAL A 79 -28.51 -43.28 20.69
C VAL A 79 -28.36 -44.08 19.40
N SER A 80 -29.50 -44.60 18.93
CA SER A 80 -29.63 -45.28 17.63
C SER A 80 -29.11 -44.40 16.52
N ASP A 81 -28.12 -44.89 15.79
CA ASP A 81 -27.62 -44.35 14.52
C ASP A 81 -28.73 -44.40 13.47
N THR A 82 -29.46 -43.31 13.35
CA THR A 82 -30.24 -43.04 12.14
C THR A 82 -29.27 -42.40 11.16
N ALA A 83 -28.77 -43.18 10.20
CA ALA A 83 -27.99 -42.73 9.08
C ALA A 83 -28.79 -41.68 8.30
N THR A 84 -28.54 -40.40 8.59
CA THR A 84 -29.08 -39.28 7.84
C THR A 84 -28.34 -39.22 6.49
N ALA A 85 -29.07 -39.46 5.42
CA ALA A 85 -28.56 -39.32 4.04
C ALA A 85 -27.82 -37.98 3.87
N PRO A 86 -26.74 -37.90 3.11
CA PRO A 86 -25.97 -36.65 2.93
C PRO A 86 -26.87 -35.62 2.25
N GLN A 87 -27.35 -34.65 3.01
CA GLN A 87 -28.02 -33.48 2.46
C GLN A 87 -27.05 -32.79 1.48
N LYS A 88 -27.42 -32.71 0.22
CA LYS A 88 -26.71 -31.92 -0.78
C LYS A 88 -26.83 -30.45 -0.39
N HIS A 89 -25.92 -30.00 0.45
CA HIS A 89 -25.83 -28.58 0.79
C HIS A 89 -25.54 -27.78 -0.48
N GLY A 90 -26.44 -26.86 -0.84
CA GLY A 90 -26.24 -25.95 -1.98
C GLY A 90 -24.95 -25.15 -1.85
N LEU A 91 -24.45 -24.61 -2.96
CA LEU A 91 -23.23 -23.83 -3.03
C LEU A 91 -23.17 -22.72 -1.95
N VAL A 92 -24.31 -22.05 -1.70
CA VAL A 92 -24.43 -21.01 -0.67
C VAL A 92 -24.20 -21.57 0.74
N ALA A 93 -24.77 -22.73 1.06
CA ALA A 93 -24.58 -23.34 2.39
C ALA A 93 -23.13 -23.80 2.60
N ARG A 94 -22.43 -24.27 1.55
CA ARG A 94 -21.00 -24.61 1.61
C ARG A 94 -20.16 -23.36 1.82
N LEU A 95 -20.48 -22.27 1.14
CA LEU A 95 -19.80 -20.98 1.28
C LEU A 95 -20.00 -20.39 2.69
N MET A 96 -21.23 -20.41 3.20
CA MET A 96 -21.54 -19.96 4.56
C MET A 96 -20.81 -20.77 5.62
N ARG A 97 -20.74 -22.10 5.45
CA ARG A 97 -19.94 -22.96 6.35
C ARG A 97 -18.46 -22.66 6.27
N TYR A 98 -17.90 -22.45 5.06
CA TYR A 98 -16.51 -22.07 4.89
C TYR A 98 -16.17 -20.79 5.66
N PHE A 99 -17.03 -19.77 5.57
CA PHE A 99 -16.86 -18.52 6.32
C PHE A 99 -17.05 -18.69 7.82
N ALA A 100 -18.03 -19.48 8.25
CA ALA A 100 -18.27 -19.74 9.67
C ALA A 100 -17.12 -20.52 10.34
N GLU A 101 -16.49 -21.44 9.60
CA GLU A 101 -15.41 -22.28 10.09
C GLU A 101 -14.01 -21.73 9.81
N SER A 102 -13.90 -20.57 9.16
CA SER A 102 -12.62 -19.99 8.74
C SER A 102 -11.68 -19.66 9.91
N ASP A 103 -12.23 -19.43 11.11
CA ASP A 103 -11.46 -19.06 12.32
C ASP A 103 -11.01 -20.26 13.16
N LYS A 104 -11.50 -21.47 12.86
CA LYS A 104 -11.10 -22.65 13.60
C LYS A 104 -9.64 -23.00 13.31
N PRO A 105 -8.77 -23.11 14.33
CA PRO A 105 -7.39 -23.50 14.13
C PRO A 105 -7.33 -24.90 13.53
N LYS A 106 -6.83 -25.01 12.32
CA LYS A 106 -6.58 -26.29 11.68
C LYS A 106 -5.23 -26.81 12.18
N ALA A 107 -5.27 -27.69 13.18
CA ALA A 107 -4.06 -28.30 13.72
C ALA A 107 -3.23 -28.96 12.60
N ASN A 108 -1.91 -28.77 12.63
CA ASN A 108 -0.89 -29.44 11.80
C ASN A 108 -0.85 -29.20 10.28
N LYS A 109 -1.42 -28.13 9.74
CA LYS A 109 -1.17 -27.84 8.32
C LYS A 109 0.19 -27.17 8.09
N LYS A 110 0.96 -27.72 7.12
CA LYS A 110 2.24 -27.13 6.65
C LYS A 110 2.03 -25.72 6.11
N ILE A 111 0.90 -25.50 5.44
CA ILE A 111 0.50 -24.24 4.84
C ILE A 111 -0.91 -23.95 5.27
N ASP A 112 -1.13 -22.78 5.89
CA ASP A 112 -2.47 -22.27 6.17
C ASP A 112 -2.91 -21.43 4.98
N PHE A 113 -3.83 -21.99 4.19
CA PHE A 113 -4.33 -21.41 2.96
C PHE A 113 -5.75 -20.88 3.15
N GLY A 114 -6.04 -19.71 2.62
CA GLY A 114 -7.37 -19.11 2.61
C GLY A 114 -7.65 -18.40 1.31
N ILE A 115 -8.88 -18.54 0.81
CA ILE A 115 -9.37 -17.80 -0.35
C ILE A 115 -10.52 -16.93 0.13
N ILE A 116 -10.47 -15.65 -0.21
CA ILE A 116 -11.54 -14.70 0.02
C ILE A 116 -11.80 -13.97 -1.29
N GLY A 117 -13.05 -13.76 -1.62
CA GLY A 117 -13.40 -12.96 -2.77
C GLY A 117 -14.91 -12.72 -2.81
N GLY A 118 -15.29 -11.81 -3.67
CA GLY A 118 -16.68 -11.46 -3.85
C GLY A 118 -16.84 -10.28 -4.78
N PRO A 119 -18.11 -9.96 -5.09
CA PRO A 119 -18.43 -8.75 -5.83
C PRO A 119 -18.08 -7.52 -4.98
N HIS A 120 -17.57 -6.49 -5.63
CA HIS A 120 -17.29 -5.20 -5.02
C HIS A 120 -17.66 -4.08 -5.98
N TYR A 121 -17.78 -2.88 -5.44
CA TYR A 121 -17.98 -1.68 -6.23
C TYR A 121 -16.93 -0.64 -5.84
N ASP A 122 -16.31 -0.07 -6.84
CA ASP A 122 -15.41 1.06 -6.70
C ASP A 122 -15.85 2.15 -7.68
N THR A 123 -15.83 3.41 -7.24
CA THR A 123 -16.26 4.55 -8.06
C THR A 123 -15.46 4.69 -9.34
N ASP A 124 -14.20 4.29 -9.31
CA ASP A 124 -13.28 4.45 -10.43
C ASP A 124 -13.37 3.29 -11.42
N THR A 125 -13.46 2.06 -10.92
CA THR A 125 -13.43 0.84 -11.72
C THR A 125 -14.82 0.20 -11.94
N GLY A 126 -15.84 0.65 -11.21
CA GLY A 126 -17.21 0.14 -11.30
C GLY A 126 -17.46 -1.13 -10.50
N LEU A 127 -18.45 -1.92 -10.91
CA LEU A 127 -18.73 -3.21 -10.29
C LEU A 127 -17.66 -4.21 -10.70
N GLY A 128 -17.09 -4.92 -9.74
CA GLY A 128 -16.01 -5.88 -9.94
C GLY A 128 -16.23 -7.18 -9.20
N LEU A 129 -15.39 -8.17 -9.57
CA LEU A 129 -15.23 -9.43 -8.85
C LEU A 129 -13.75 -9.58 -8.51
N GLY A 130 -13.45 -9.45 -7.21
CA GLY A 130 -12.10 -9.62 -6.67
C GLY A 130 -11.92 -10.96 -5.99
N LEU A 131 -10.74 -11.57 -6.13
CA LEU A 131 -10.31 -12.77 -5.44
C LEU A 131 -8.93 -12.55 -4.83
N VAL A 132 -8.78 -12.97 -3.57
CA VAL A 132 -7.48 -13.02 -2.90
C VAL A 132 -7.27 -14.41 -2.33
N ALA A 133 -6.21 -15.07 -2.77
CA ALA A 133 -5.75 -16.33 -2.20
C ALA A 133 -4.49 -16.03 -1.37
N SER A 134 -4.56 -16.28 -0.06
CA SER A 134 -3.44 -16.05 0.86
C SER A 134 -2.96 -17.34 1.48
N ALA A 135 -1.66 -17.53 1.55
CA ALA A 135 -1.01 -18.63 2.22
C ALA A 135 -0.04 -18.12 3.29
N THR A 136 -0.04 -18.74 4.46
CA THR A 136 0.95 -18.51 5.51
C THR A 136 1.65 -19.82 5.82
N TYR A 137 2.98 -19.84 5.84
CA TYR A 137 3.77 -21.05 6.04
C TYR A 137 5.05 -20.74 6.84
N SER A 138 5.65 -21.77 7.43
CA SER A 138 6.99 -21.68 8.03
C SER A 138 7.98 -22.40 7.14
N ALA A 139 9.10 -21.77 6.84
CA ALA A 139 10.19 -22.37 6.08
C ALA A 139 10.93 -23.43 6.92
N ASP A 140 11.01 -23.23 8.23
CA ASP A 140 11.52 -24.20 9.20
C ASP A 140 10.56 -24.31 10.38
N ARG A 141 10.09 -25.53 10.65
CA ARG A 141 9.14 -25.82 11.76
C ARG A 141 9.82 -26.07 13.07
N THR A 142 11.11 -26.39 13.03
CA THR A 142 11.90 -26.64 14.23
C THR A 142 12.30 -25.34 14.91
N ASP A 143 12.39 -24.24 14.15
CA ASP A 143 12.62 -22.91 14.69
C ASP A 143 11.28 -22.23 15.05
N SER A 144 10.86 -22.39 16.32
CA SER A 144 9.64 -21.78 16.85
C SER A 144 9.65 -20.25 16.88
N LEU A 145 10.82 -19.67 16.74
CA LEU A 145 11.05 -18.23 16.73
C LEU A 145 11.02 -17.65 15.31
N LEU A 146 11.08 -18.48 14.26
CA LEU A 146 11.05 -18.02 12.88
C LEU A 146 9.68 -17.42 12.55
N GLU A 147 9.68 -16.18 12.04
CA GLU A 147 8.48 -15.53 11.56
C GLU A 147 7.84 -16.34 10.42
N ARG A 148 6.51 -16.36 10.38
CA ARG A 148 5.81 -17.07 9.31
C ARG A 148 5.89 -16.28 8.01
N SER A 149 6.33 -16.96 6.97
CA SER A 149 6.29 -16.47 5.60
C SER A 149 4.86 -16.36 5.11
N ASN A 150 4.60 -15.41 4.22
CA ASN A 150 3.28 -15.24 3.60
C ASN A 150 3.40 -15.02 2.10
N ALA A 151 2.37 -15.44 1.38
CA ALA A 151 2.18 -15.18 -0.04
C ALA A 151 0.71 -14.90 -0.30
N SER A 152 0.41 -13.87 -1.07
CA SER A 152 -0.96 -13.52 -1.44
C SER A 152 -1.05 -13.26 -2.93
N LEU A 153 -1.93 -13.99 -3.59
CA LEU A 153 -2.31 -13.81 -4.99
C LEU A 153 -3.60 -13.00 -5.03
N TYR A 154 -3.58 -11.94 -5.79
CA TYR A 154 -4.70 -11.02 -6.01
C TYR A 154 -5.16 -11.14 -7.46
N SER A 155 -6.47 -11.16 -7.68
CA SER A 155 -7.04 -10.98 -9.01
C SER A 155 -8.30 -10.14 -8.91
N ASP A 156 -8.52 -9.29 -9.91
CA ASP A 156 -9.67 -8.41 -9.98
C ASP A 156 -10.06 -8.17 -11.43
N VAL A 157 -11.36 -8.19 -11.68
CA VAL A 157 -11.94 -7.85 -12.98
C VAL A 157 -13.19 -7.02 -12.76
N THR A 158 -13.35 -5.94 -13.54
CA THR A 158 -14.47 -5.01 -13.36
C THR A 158 -15.20 -4.66 -14.66
N THR A 159 -16.40 -4.13 -14.51
CA THR A 159 -17.27 -3.71 -15.63
C THR A 159 -16.69 -2.56 -16.46
N LYS A 160 -15.79 -1.75 -15.90
CA LYS A 160 -15.08 -0.69 -16.64
C LYS A 160 -13.75 -1.17 -17.26
N ALA A 161 -13.62 -2.49 -17.50
CA ALA A 161 -12.44 -3.11 -18.11
C ALA A 161 -11.13 -2.92 -17.31
N PHE A 162 -11.23 -2.88 -15.97
CA PHE A 162 -10.09 -3.07 -15.10
C PHE A 162 -9.81 -4.56 -15.00
N LEU A 163 -8.55 -4.93 -15.20
CA LEU A 163 -8.04 -6.28 -14.98
C LEU A 163 -6.74 -6.17 -14.19
N MET A 164 -6.65 -6.87 -13.07
CA MET A 164 -5.46 -6.95 -12.24
C MET A 164 -5.15 -8.38 -11.85
N ILE A 165 -3.88 -8.74 -11.92
CA ILE A 165 -3.32 -9.93 -11.28
C ILE A 165 -2.07 -9.50 -10.53
N GLY A 166 -1.96 -9.89 -9.28
CA GLY A 166 -0.84 -9.52 -8.43
C GLY A 166 -0.44 -10.62 -7.48
N LEU A 167 0.87 -10.74 -7.24
CA LEU A 167 1.47 -11.60 -6.24
C LEU A 167 2.34 -10.75 -5.33
N ARG A 168 2.15 -10.86 -4.01
CA ARG A 168 3.04 -10.24 -3.03
C ARG A 168 3.25 -11.13 -1.83
N GLY A 169 4.37 -10.96 -1.16
CA GLY A 169 4.62 -11.70 0.07
C GLY A 169 5.99 -11.44 0.66
N ASN A 170 6.22 -12.14 1.76
CA ASN A 170 7.49 -12.15 2.46
C ASN A 170 7.89 -13.60 2.70
N HIS A 171 9.13 -13.94 2.41
CA HIS A 171 9.72 -15.23 2.71
C HIS A 171 10.86 -15.07 3.71
N PHE A 172 10.73 -15.69 4.88
CA PHE A 172 11.76 -15.75 5.90
C PHE A 172 12.55 -17.05 5.74
N PHE A 173 13.85 -16.93 5.47
CA PHE A 173 14.73 -18.09 5.33
C PHE A 173 15.05 -18.72 6.70
N PRO A 174 15.39 -20.01 6.73
CA PRO A 174 15.84 -20.68 7.95
C PRO A 174 16.95 -19.94 8.66
N HIS A 175 17.02 -20.08 10.00
CA HIS A 175 17.95 -19.36 10.88
C HIS A 175 17.81 -17.84 10.84
N ARG A 176 16.72 -17.30 10.25
CA ARG A 176 16.37 -15.87 10.18
C ARG A 176 17.45 -14.96 9.60
N ARG A 177 18.41 -15.52 8.83
CA ARG A 177 19.51 -14.73 8.28
C ARG A 177 19.07 -13.80 7.18
N PHE A 178 18.10 -14.23 6.38
CA PHE A 178 17.61 -13.48 5.23
C PHE A 178 16.09 -13.42 5.22
N ARG A 179 15.59 -12.32 4.64
CA ARG A 179 14.17 -12.10 4.29
C ARG A 179 14.11 -11.67 2.84
N LEU A 180 13.20 -12.28 2.08
CA LEU A 180 12.88 -11.88 0.71
C LEU A 180 11.48 -11.28 0.70
N ASP A 181 11.37 -9.99 0.37
CA ASP A 181 10.10 -9.34 0.10
C ASP A 181 9.93 -9.24 -1.41
N TYR A 182 8.76 -9.60 -1.92
CA TYR A 182 8.48 -9.59 -3.35
C TYR A 182 7.09 -9.05 -3.66
N ARG A 183 7.01 -8.37 -4.81
CA ARG A 183 5.77 -7.83 -5.37
C ARG A 183 5.84 -7.92 -6.89
N LEU A 184 4.80 -8.51 -7.47
CA LEU A 184 4.59 -8.61 -8.91
C LEU A 184 3.16 -8.22 -9.20
N TYR A 185 2.95 -7.26 -10.11
CA TYR A 185 1.63 -6.82 -10.55
C TYR A 185 1.58 -6.64 -12.04
N VAL A 186 0.48 -7.10 -12.62
CA VAL A 186 0.06 -6.80 -13.99
C VAL A 186 -1.34 -6.24 -13.92
N TYR A 187 -1.55 -5.06 -14.47
CA TYR A 187 -2.88 -4.51 -14.57
C TYR A 187 -3.07 -3.63 -15.81
N THR A 188 -4.28 -3.63 -16.32
CA THR A 188 -4.73 -2.76 -17.38
C THR A 188 -6.06 -2.15 -17.00
N PHE A 189 -6.22 -0.85 -17.22
CA PHE A 189 -7.47 -0.18 -16.92
C PHE A 189 -7.57 1.21 -17.52
N PRO A 190 -8.80 1.71 -17.75
CA PRO A 190 -9.06 3.11 -17.99
C PRO A 190 -8.73 3.91 -16.74
N SER A 191 -7.94 4.97 -16.92
CA SER A 191 -7.52 5.87 -15.85
C SER A 191 -7.90 7.30 -16.20
N TYR A 192 -7.89 8.16 -15.18
CA TYR A 192 -8.00 9.59 -15.36
C TYR A 192 -6.67 10.28 -15.08
N LEU A 193 -6.44 11.40 -15.74
CA LEU A 193 -5.29 12.27 -15.60
C LEU A 193 -5.79 13.71 -15.48
N TRP A 194 -5.24 14.47 -14.52
CA TRP A 194 -5.51 15.91 -14.34
C TRP A 194 -4.27 16.77 -14.58
N GLY A 195 -3.09 16.15 -14.73
CA GLY A 195 -1.81 16.81 -14.90
C GLY A 195 -0.72 16.30 -13.97
N PHE A 196 0.37 17.06 -13.85
CA PHE A 196 1.59 16.65 -13.16
C PHE A 196 2.07 17.66 -12.10
N SER A 197 1.18 18.41 -11.53
CA SER A 197 1.46 19.33 -10.42
C SER A 197 0.17 19.60 -9.65
N TYR A 198 0.30 20.09 -8.42
CA TYR A 198 -0.89 20.42 -7.62
C TYR A 198 -1.86 21.35 -8.36
N PRO A 199 -1.43 22.50 -8.97
CA PRO A 199 -2.37 23.40 -9.66
C PRO A 199 -3.13 22.76 -10.82
N GLN A 200 -2.46 21.93 -11.62
CA GLN A 200 -3.12 21.20 -12.71
C GLN A 200 -4.08 20.13 -12.17
N SER A 201 -3.68 19.42 -11.11
CA SER A 201 -4.43 18.33 -10.52
C SER A 201 -5.68 18.80 -9.76
N ASP A 202 -5.67 20.04 -9.25
CA ASP A 202 -6.80 20.62 -8.50
C ASP A 202 -7.89 21.17 -9.44
N ASP A 203 -7.59 21.40 -10.72
CA ASP A 203 -8.55 21.85 -11.73
C ASP A 203 -9.28 20.66 -12.37
N ASP A 204 -10.60 20.57 -12.14
CA ASP A 204 -11.44 19.53 -12.71
C ASP A 204 -11.60 19.62 -14.23
N ASN A 205 -11.38 20.77 -14.83
CA ASN A 205 -11.41 20.94 -16.29
C ASN A 205 -10.31 20.12 -16.99
N ASN A 206 -9.21 19.86 -16.30
CA ASN A 206 -8.12 19.02 -16.81
C ASN A 206 -8.44 17.52 -16.80
N LYS A 207 -9.57 17.11 -16.20
CA LYS A 207 -9.95 15.70 -16.11
C LYS A 207 -10.03 15.04 -17.48
N SER A 208 -9.08 14.17 -17.75
CA SER A 208 -8.90 13.52 -19.04
C SER A 208 -8.83 12.02 -18.90
N LYS A 209 -9.40 11.30 -19.85
CA LYS A 209 -9.44 9.83 -19.83
C LYS A 209 -8.34 9.26 -20.73
N TYR A 210 -7.65 8.25 -20.24
CA TYR A 210 -6.72 7.42 -20.98
C TYR A 210 -6.80 5.97 -20.49
N SER A 211 -6.16 5.05 -21.19
CA SER A 211 -5.97 3.69 -20.72
C SER A 211 -4.50 3.45 -20.45
N ARG A 212 -4.19 2.64 -19.47
CA ARG A 212 -2.81 2.24 -19.20
C ARG A 212 -2.69 0.75 -18.90
N THR A 213 -1.60 0.17 -19.36
CA THR A 213 -1.14 -1.15 -18.91
C THR A 213 0.12 -0.93 -18.08
N LYS A 214 0.18 -1.54 -16.92
CA LYS A 214 1.37 -1.52 -16.05
C LYS A 214 1.76 -2.96 -15.70
N PHE A 215 3.05 -3.23 -15.82
CA PHE A 215 3.71 -4.40 -15.25
C PHE A 215 4.75 -3.92 -14.25
N GLU A 216 4.78 -4.53 -13.06
CA GLU A 216 5.72 -4.18 -12.01
C GLU A 216 6.24 -5.43 -11.35
N VAL A 217 7.57 -5.50 -11.20
CA VAL A 217 8.25 -6.47 -10.34
C VAL A 217 9.14 -5.69 -9.38
N MET A 218 9.06 -5.99 -8.10
CA MET A 218 9.95 -5.45 -7.08
C MET A 218 10.35 -6.55 -6.11
N THR A 219 11.64 -6.62 -5.83
CA THR A 219 12.21 -7.59 -4.88
C THR A 219 13.19 -6.90 -3.96
N ARG A 220 13.15 -7.27 -2.67
CA ARG A 220 14.15 -6.90 -1.66
C ARG A 220 14.72 -8.18 -1.06
N LEU A 221 16.03 -8.37 -1.16
CA LEU A 221 16.72 -9.46 -0.48
C LEU A 221 17.49 -8.87 0.72
N LEU A 222 16.95 -9.05 1.89
CA LEU A 222 17.37 -8.36 3.10
C LEU A 222 18.12 -9.31 4.02
N ALA A 223 19.35 -8.95 4.39
CA ALA A 223 20.14 -9.63 5.42
C ALA A 223 19.77 -9.06 6.80
N ARG A 224 19.67 -9.93 7.79
CA ARG A 224 19.35 -9.54 9.15
C ARG A 224 20.56 -8.88 9.80
N LEU A 225 20.36 -7.70 10.39
CA LEU A 225 21.37 -6.96 11.17
C LEU A 225 21.22 -7.27 12.67
N ASP A 226 19.98 -7.19 13.17
CA ASP A 226 19.65 -7.49 14.56
C ASP A 226 18.27 -8.18 14.66
N ARG A 227 17.68 -8.20 15.85
CA ARG A 227 16.40 -8.88 16.10
C ARG A 227 15.27 -8.39 15.21
N TYR A 228 15.23 -7.11 14.85
CA TYR A 228 14.12 -6.46 14.16
C TYR A 228 14.54 -5.77 12.86
N SER A 229 15.84 -5.62 12.61
CA SER A 229 16.36 -4.83 11.51
C SER A 229 16.97 -5.69 10.42
N TYR A 230 16.73 -5.28 9.17
CA TYR A 230 17.19 -5.92 7.96
C TYR A 230 17.71 -4.86 6.98
N LEU A 231 18.76 -5.19 6.25
CA LEU A 231 19.34 -4.33 5.20
C LEU A 231 19.71 -5.18 4.00
N GLY A 232 19.49 -4.67 2.80
CA GLY A 232 19.92 -5.36 1.59
C GLY A 232 19.52 -4.68 0.30
N PRO A 233 19.85 -5.28 -0.84
CA PRO A 233 19.53 -4.74 -2.14
C PRO A 233 18.01 -4.75 -2.41
N ILE A 234 17.58 -3.75 -3.19
CA ILE A 234 16.26 -3.66 -3.80
C ILE A 234 16.43 -3.52 -5.31
N ILE A 235 15.60 -4.24 -6.05
CA ILE A 235 15.49 -4.15 -7.51
C ILE A 235 14.03 -3.95 -7.85
N ARG A 236 13.77 -3.00 -8.76
CA ARG A 236 12.44 -2.72 -9.30
C ARG A 236 12.51 -2.68 -10.82
N TYR A 237 11.58 -3.35 -11.46
CA TYR A 237 11.29 -3.22 -12.87
C TYR A 237 9.85 -2.76 -13.04
N GLN A 238 9.63 -1.71 -13.82
CA GLN A 238 8.30 -1.24 -14.16
C GLN A 238 8.21 -0.97 -15.67
N TYR A 239 7.10 -1.40 -16.26
CA TYR A 239 6.71 -1.08 -17.63
C TYR A 239 5.34 -0.44 -17.59
N VAL A 240 5.20 0.75 -18.17
CA VAL A 240 3.93 1.46 -18.26
C VAL A 240 3.70 1.89 -19.70
N HIS A 241 2.56 1.50 -20.27
CA HIS A 241 2.13 1.90 -21.59
C HIS A 241 0.79 2.63 -21.50
N ALA A 242 0.76 3.89 -21.97
CA ALA A 242 -0.44 4.73 -22.04
C ALA A 242 -1.00 4.71 -23.47
N TYR A 243 -2.32 4.56 -23.60
CA TYR A 243 -3.04 4.49 -24.87
C TYR A 243 -4.48 4.98 -24.76
N LYS A 244 -5.19 5.14 -25.88
CA LYS A 244 -6.58 5.61 -25.94
C LYS A 244 -6.80 6.94 -25.21
N LEU A 245 -5.94 7.93 -25.48
CA LEU A 245 -6.05 9.25 -24.91
C LEU A 245 -7.32 9.97 -25.41
N LYS A 246 -8.04 10.60 -24.49
CA LYS A 246 -9.27 11.37 -24.76
C LYS A 246 -9.22 12.70 -24.03
N ASN A 247 -10.05 13.65 -24.48
CA ASN A 247 -10.15 15.01 -23.94
C ASN A 247 -8.78 15.72 -23.98
N HIS A 248 -8.34 16.32 -22.88
CA HIS A 248 -7.05 17.04 -22.77
C HIS A 248 -5.83 16.13 -22.57
N ALA A 249 -6.00 14.80 -22.50
CA ALA A 249 -4.89 13.88 -22.27
C ALA A 249 -3.77 13.99 -23.33
N PRO A 250 -4.05 14.19 -24.63
CA PRO A 250 -3.01 14.42 -25.62
C PRO A 250 -2.14 15.65 -25.32
N GLN A 251 -2.76 16.76 -24.85
CA GLN A 251 -2.06 17.99 -24.51
C GLN A 251 -1.28 17.84 -23.20
N LEU A 252 -1.87 17.22 -22.18
CA LEU A 252 -1.23 16.98 -20.88
C LEU A 252 -0.02 16.03 -21.01
N LEU A 253 -0.07 15.09 -21.94
CA LEU A 253 1.01 14.14 -22.21
C LEU A 253 1.92 14.58 -23.38
N ALA A 254 1.73 15.79 -23.91
CA ALA A 254 2.56 16.28 -25.02
C ALA A 254 4.04 16.28 -24.66
N GLY A 255 4.86 15.67 -25.51
CA GLY A 255 6.30 15.53 -25.28
C GLY A 255 6.70 14.43 -24.27
N GLN A 256 5.74 13.70 -23.69
CA GLN A 256 6.02 12.57 -22.82
C GLN A 256 5.98 11.25 -23.60
N PRO A 257 6.87 10.28 -23.30
CA PRO A 257 6.83 8.98 -23.95
C PRO A 257 5.56 8.21 -23.51
N MET A 258 4.85 7.64 -24.49
CA MET A 258 3.66 6.81 -24.21
C MET A 258 4.02 5.47 -23.56
N THR A 259 5.25 5.03 -23.74
CA THR A 259 5.79 3.83 -23.13
C THR A 259 7.00 4.20 -22.30
N VAL A 260 6.98 3.81 -21.03
CA VAL A 260 8.09 4.01 -20.11
C VAL A 260 8.49 2.67 -19.52
N THR A 261 9.76 2.34 -19.66
CA THR A 261 10.40 1.24 -18.92
C THR A 261 11.30 1.85 -17.86
N ASP A 262 11.18 1.38 -16.63
CA ASP A 262 12.01 1.82 -15.50
C ASP A 262 12.66 0.63 -14.82
N VAL A 263 13.98 0.66 -14.74
CA VAL A 263 14.79 -0.30 -13.97
C VAL A 263 15.51 0.45 -12.87
N GLY A 264 15.10 0.21 -11.65
CA GLY A 264 15.68 0.81 -10.47
C GLY A 264 16.44 -0.21 -9.63
N VAL A 265 17.58 0.18 -9.11
CA VAL A 265 18.38 -0.60 -8.16
C VAL A 265 18.75 0.26 -6.96
N GLY A 266 18.94 -0.36 -5.81
CA GLY A 266 19.23 0.42 -4.62
C GLY A 266 19.41 -0.40 -3.36
N LEU A 267 19.26 0.28 -2.21
CA LEU A 267 19.33 -0.30 -0.89
C LEU A 267 18.01 -0.10 -0.15
N SER A 268 17.62 -1.11 0.58
CA SER A 268 16.42 -1.13 1.41
C SER A 268 16.79 -1.47 2.85
N TYR A 269 16.32 -0.65 3.78
CA TYR A 269 16.40 -0.91 5.21
C TYR A 269 14.98 -1.13 5.75
N THR A 270 14.81 -2.18 6.55
CA THR A 270 13.53 -2.49 7.20
C THR A 270 13.75 -2.71 8.69
N LEU A 271 13.00 -2.01 9.54
CA LEU A 271 12.83 -2.30 10.94
C LEU A 271 11.38 -2.74 11.16
N ASP A 272 11.19 -3.95 11.69
CA ASP A 272 9.86 -4.52 11.88
C ASP A 272 9.77 -5.21 13.25
N SER A 273 9.21 -4.49 14.21
CA SER A 273 8.97 -4.99 15.58
C SER A 273 7.49 -5.25 15.85
N ARG A 274 6.67 -5.30 14.80
CA ARG A 274 5.23 -5.57 14.92
C ARG A 274 4.99 -6.97 15.49
N ASP A 275 3.96 -7.07 16.31
CA ASP A 275 3.52 -8.36 16.86
C ASP A 275 2.88 -9.27 15.80
N PHE A 276 2.28 -8.67 14.75
CA PHE A 276 1.71 -9.40 13.62
C PHE A 276 1.75 -8.53 12.35
N ILE A 277 2.32 -9.05 11.26
CA ILE A 277 2.58 -8.26 10.04
C ILE A 277 1.29 -7.77 9.37
N LEU A 278 0.25 -8.61 9.32
CA LEU A 278 -0.99 -8.35 8.57
C LEU A 278 -2.04 -7.55 9.35
N ASN A 279 -1.92 -7.51 10.69
CA ASN A 279 -2.84 -6.83 11.58
C ASN A 279 -2.13 -6.51 12.91
N ALA A 280 -1.23 -5.55 12.83
CA ALA A 280 -0.42 -5.15 13.97
C ALA A 280 -1.27 -4.50 15.07
N SER A 281 -1.00 -4.87 16.33
CA SER A 281 -1.61 -4.26 17.50
C SER A 281 -0.61 -3.48 18.36
N ARG A 282 0.68 -3.72 18.17
CA ARG A 282 1.79 -3.02 18.84
C ARG A 282 3.07 -3.15 18.03
N GLY A 283 3.98 -2.23 18.28
CA GLY A 283 5.31 -2.23 17.66
C GLY A 283 5.48 -1.12 16.64
N TRP A 284 6.60 -1.19 15.93
CA TRP A 284 7.03 -0.22 14.93
C TRP A 284 7.36 -0.91 13.63
N PHE A 285 7.09 -0.22 12.55
CA PHE A 285 7.53 -0.58 11.21
C PHE A 285 8.19 0.62 10.55
N LEU A 286 9.41 0.46 10.09
CA LEU A 286 10.11 1.44 9.25
C LEU A 286 10.61 0.72 8.01
N GLN A 287 10.26 1.23 6.85
CA GLN A 287 10.81 0.84 5.55
C GLN A 287 11.45 2.06 4.93
N LEU A 288 12.71 1.95 4.53
CA LEU A 288 13.43 2.99 3.81
C LEU A 288 14.05 2.38 2.55
N ASP A 289 13.63 2.85 1.38
CA ASP A 289 14.13 2.42 0.08
C ASP A 289 14.85 3.58 -0.58
N LEU A 290 16.12 3.42 -0.88
CA LEU A 290 16.95 4.36 -1.61
C LEU A 290 17.29 3.76 -2.96
N MET A 291 16.82 4.37 -4.05
CA MET A 291 16.93 3.79 -5.39
C MET A 291 17.51 4.77 -6.39
N SER A 292 18.22 4.23 -7.36
CA SER A 292 18.70 4.90 -8.55
C SER A 292 18.16 4.18 -9.79
N SER A 293 17.65 4.94 -10.75
CA SER A 293 17.23 4.46 -12.08
C SER A 293 18.11 5.10 -13.14
N PRO A 294 19.35 4.62 -13.34
CA PRO A 294 20.29 5.22 -14.26
C PRO A 294 20.04 4.79 -15.72
N THR A 295 20.47 5.59 -16.69
CA THR A 295 20.30 5.33 -18.12
C THR A 295 21.00 4.07 -18.60
N PHE A 296 22.12 3.67 -18.00
CA PHE A 296 22.85 2.45 -18.39
C PHE A 296 22.06 1.14 -18.12
N LEU A 297 20.99 1.17 -17.31
CA LEU A 297 20.07 0.06 -17.13
C LEU A 297 18.92 0.03 -18.15
N GLY A 298 18.98 0.89 -19.20
CA GLY A 298 17.95 0.99 -20.24
C GLY A 298 16.86 2.01 -19.96
N ASN A 299 17.01 2.84 -18.93
CA ASN A 299 16.10 3.94 -18.66
C ASN A 299 16.32 5.10 -19.61
N ASN A 300 15.25 5.81 -19.97
CA ASN A 300 15.37 7.01 -20.82
C ASN A 300 16.12 8.13 -20.10
N ASN A 301 15.89 8.29 -18.82
CA ASN A 301 16.42 9.37 -18.00
C ASN A 301 16.97 8.84 -16.68
N THR A 302 17.98 9.51 -16.13
CA THR A 302 18.50 9.18 -14.81
C THR A 302 17.73 9.94 -13.73
N TYR A 303 17.20 9.21 -12.75
CA TYR A 303 16.63 9.80 -11.55
C TYR A 303 16.92 8.95 -10.30
N TYR A 304 16.70 9.56 -9.16
CA TYR A 304 16.86 8.94 -7.86
C TYR A 304 15.55 9.06 -7.07
N SER A 305 15.28 8.08 -6.24
CA SER A 305 14.14 8.13 -5.33
C SER A 305 14.52 7.64 -3.93
N ALA A 306 13.96 8.31 -2.93
CA ALA A 306 14.00 7.88 -1.54
C ALA A 306 12.55 7.76 -1.07
N GLU A 307 12.15 6.57 -0.63
CA GLU A 307 10.81 6.30 -0.11
C GLU A 307 10.93 5.81 1.33
N MET A 308 10.15 6.42 2.22
CA MET A 308 10.10 6.04 3.64
C MET A 308 8.65 5.81 4.04
N GLN A 309 8.41 4.70 4.74
CA GLN A 309 7.18 4.41 5.43
C GLN A 309 7.51 4.14 6.90
N LEU A 310 6.94 4.92 7.79
CA LEU A 310 7.08 4.75 9.24
C LEU A 310 5.70 4.56 9.83
N ALA A 311 5.47 3.44 10.51
CA ALA A 311 4.20 3.17 11.18
C ALA A 311 4.42 2.72 12.62
N THR A 312 3.48 3.06 13.49
CA THR A 312 3.47 2.67 14.89
C THR A 312 2.08 2.23 15.33
N TYR A 313 2.05 1.30 16.28
CA TYR A 313 0.82 0.66 16.74
C TYR A 313 0.81 0.59 18.26
N HIS A 314 -0.26 1.06 18.87
CA HIS A 314 -0.42 1.10 20.33
C HIS A 314 -1.81 0.61 20.73
N LYS A 315 -1.86 -0.30 21.70
CA LYS A 315 -3.11 -0.65 22.37
C LYS A 315 -3.50 0.49 23.30
N ALA A 316 -4.63 1.14 23.02
CA ALA A 316 -5.09 2.29 23.80
C ALA A 316 -5.96 1.85 24.98
N TRP A 317 -7.01 1.07 24.72
CA TRP A 317 -7.90 0.48 25.75
C TRP A 317 -8.41 -0.89 25.24
N ARG A 318 -9.33 -1.48 25.96
CA ARG A 318 -9.83 -2.83 25.63
C ARG A 318 -10.44 -2.86 24.22
N GLY A 319 -9.83 -3.64 23.35
CA GLY A 319 -10.25 -3.80 21.95
C GLY A 319 -9.88 -2.66 21.04
N ALA A 320 -9.19 -1.61 21.52
CA ALA A 320 -8.76 -0.45 20.72
C ALA A 320 -7.29 -0.47 20.40
N ILE A 321 -6.97 -0.15 19.14
CA ILE A 321 -5.61 0.05 18.64
C ILE A 321 -5.57 1.42 17.99
N ILE A 322 -4.61 2.24 18.36
CA ILE A 322 -4.24 3.46 17.63
C ILE A 322 -3.05 3.12 16.76
N ALA A 323 -3.20 3.29 15.47
CA ALA A 323 -2.16 3.14 14.47
C ALA A 323 -1.87 4.49 13.83
N ALA A 324 -0.61 4.84 13.65
CA ALA A 324 -0.19 6.05 12.97
C ALA A 324 0.85 5.70 11.90
N GLU A 325 0.76 6.37 10.75
CA GLU A 325 1.68 6.20 9.63
C GLU A 325 2.13 7.55 9.10
N LEU A 326 3.41 7.65 8.81
CA LEU A 326 4.02 8.71 8.02
C LEU A 326 4.66 8.08 6.80
N HIS A 327 4.32 8.57 5.62
CA HIS A 327 4.93 8.15 4.38
C HIS A 327 5.47 9.35 3.61
N THR A 328 6.59 9.16 2.95
CA THR A 328 7.12 10.15 2.01
C THR A 328 7.88 9.47 0.90
N ARG A 329 7.74 9.98 -0.31
CA ARG A 329 8.57 9.61 -1.46
C ARG A 329 9.12 10.86 -2.11
N GLN A 330 10.43 10.90 -2.22
CA GLN A 330 11.21 12.03 -2.72
C GLN A 330 11.95 11.61 -3.97
N CYS A 331 11.83 12.41 -5.04
CA CYS A 331 12.49 12.13 -6.30
C CYS A 331 13.35 13.30 -6.74
N ALA A 332 14.52 13.00 -7.31
CA ALA A 332 15.44 13.97 -7.91
C ALA A 332 15.89 13.52 -9.29
N GLY A 333 16.21 14.47 -10.16
CA GLY A 333 16.57 14.22 -11.55
C GLY A 333 15.36 14.34 -12.49
N GLU A 334 15.43 13.67 -13.63
CA GLU A 334 14.39 13.68 -14.65
C GLU A 334 13.45 12.50 -14.50
N VAL A 335 12.41 12.68 -13.67
CA VAL A 335 11.47 11.63 -13.32
C VAL A 335 10.43 11.49 -14.43
N PRO A 336 10.28 10.30 -15.06
CA PRO A 336 9.22 10.06 -16.03
C PRO A 336 7.83 10.20 -15.38
N CYS A 337 6.84 10.72 -16.10
CA CYS A 337 5.50 10.97 -15.59
C CYS A 337 4.84 9.78 -14.85
N PRO A 338 4.95 8.53 -15.32
CA PRO A 338 4.39 7.39 -14.59
C PRO A 338 5.11 7.06 -13.28
N MET A 339 6.32 7.61 -13.08
CA MET A 339 7.17 7.38 -11.91
C MET A 339 7.10 8.51 -10.88
N LEU A 340 6.34 9.56 -11.14
CA LEU A 340 6.07 10.64 -10.18
C LEU A 340 5.41 10.08 -8.91
N SER A 341 5.66 10.75 -7.80
CA SER A 341 4.99 10.47 -6.53
C SER A 341 3.54 10.93 -6.59
N ASP A 342 2.63 10.16 -6.02
CA ASP A 342 1.20 10.44 -6.09
C ASP A 342 0.49 10.24 -4.76
N VAL A 343 -0.74 10.77 -4.67
CA VAL A 343 -1.65 10.66 -3.54
C VAL A 343 -2.82 9.77 -3.91
N GLY A 344 -3.30 9.00 -2.93
CA GLY A 344 -4.44 8.11 -3.07
C GLY A 344 -4.03 6.66 -3.32
N SER A 345 -4.55 5.78 -2.50
CA SER A 345 -4.44 4.33 -2.68
C SER A 345 -5.48 3.63 -1.82
N SER A 346 -5.57 2.32 -1.95
CA SER A 346 -6.41 1.52 -1.05
C SER A 346 -5.91 1.52 0.41
N ASN A 347 -4.71 2.00 0.69
CA ASN A 347 -4.09 1.97 2.01
C ASN A 347 -3.85 3.37 2.60
N ARG A 348 -3.42 4.33 1.80
CA ARG A 348 -3.10 5.70 2.22
C ARG A 348 -4.00 6.69 1.51
N MET A 349 -4.41 7.74 2.21
CA MET A 349 -5.25 8.81 1.66
C MET A 349 -6.50 8.26 0.95
N ARG A 350 -7.15 7.29 1.59
CA ARG A 350 -8.33 6.58 1.09
C ARG A 350 -9.49 7.56 0.83
N GLY A 351 -10.05 7.53 -0.38
CA GLY A 351 -11.07 8.50 -0.83
C GLY A 351 -10.55 9.47 -1.90
N TYR A 352 -9.22 9.57 -2.07
CA TYR A 352 -8.64 10.22 -3.24
C TYR A 352 -8.51 9.24 -4.40
N TYR A 353 -8.79 9.71 -5.61
CA TYR A 353 -8.47 8.96 -6.83
C TYR A 353 -6.95 8.79 -6.93
N GLU A 354 -6.47 7.53 -7.07
CA GLU A 354 -5.05 7.21 -7.15
C GLU A 354 -4.38 7.93 -8.34
N GLY A 355 -3.42 8.77 -8.02
CA GLY A 355 -2.66 9.54 -9.01
C GLY A 355 -3.39 10.75 -9.57
N ARG A 356 -4.49 11.23 -8.96
CA ARG A 356 -5.03 12.55 -9.28
C ARG A 356 -4.00 13.63 -8.97
N TYR A 357 -3.52 13.67 -7.74
CA TYR A 357 -2.46 14.58 -7.30
C TYR A 357 -1.11 13.89 -7.41
N ARG A 358 -0.24 14.41 -8.24
CA ARG A 358 1.10 13.85 -8.44
C ARG A 358 2.12 14.94 -8.70
N ASP A 359 3.33 14.72 -8.17
CA ASP A 359 4.49 15.58 -8.40
C ASP A 359 5.78 14.78 -8.13
N LYS A 360 6.95 15.40 -8.17
CA LYS A 360 8.22 14.74 -7.84
C LYS A 360 8.22 14.18 -6.41
N ASN A 361 7.58 14.88 -5.47
CA ASN A 361 7.62 14.54 -4.06
C ASN A 361 6.22 14.44 -3.47
N VAL A 362 6.06 13.56 -2.51
CA VAL A 362 4.86 13.43 -1.69
C VAL A 362 5.26 13.26 -0.23
N ILE A 363 4.46 13.83 0.65
CA ILE A 363 4.43 13.52 2.07
C ILE A 363 2.98 13.29 2.47
N ASP A 364 2.71 12.22 3.18
CA ASP A 364 1.39 11.92 3.73
C ASP A 364 1.49 11.31 5.12
N ALA A 365 0.50 11.60 5.95
CA ALA A 365 0.40 11.05 7.29
C ALA A 365 -1.05 10.70 7.59
N GLN A 366 -1.26 9.63 8.35
CA GLN A 366 -2.58 9.23 8.81
C GLN A 366 -2.53 8.61 10.20
N ILE A 367 -3.63 8.80 10.94
CA ILE A 367 -3.88 8.16 12.24
C ILE A 367 -5.19 7.42 12.14
N GLU A 368 -5.21 6.17 12.57
CA GLU A 368 -6.36 5.28 12.52
C GLU A 368 -6.63 4.68 13.89
N LEU A 369 -7.85 4.83 14.37
CA LEU A 369 -8.39 4.12 15.52
C LEU A 369 -9.10 2.86 15.03
N ARG A 370 -8.66 1.69 15.46
CA ARG A 370 -9.29 0.39 15.21
C ARG A 370 -9.92 -0.08 16.49
N GLN A 371 -11.26 -0.25 16.51
CA GLN A 371 -11.99 -0.71 17.67
C GLN A 371 -12.68 -2.04 17.36
N HIS A 372 -12.31 -3.07 18.11
CA HIS A 372 -13.07 -4.32 18.16
C HIS A 372 -14.38 -4.09 18.92
N ILE A 373 -15.51 -4.43 18.33
CA ILE A 373 -16.84 -4.19 18.91
C ILE A 373 -17.41 -5.48 19.50
N TRP A 374 -17.52 -6.52 18.67
CA TRP A 374 -18.24 -7.72 19.09
C TRP A 374 -17.87 -8.92 18.20
N HIS A 375 -17.54 -10.07 18.80
CA HIS A 375 -17.14 -11.30 18.12
C HIS A 375 -16.00 -11.08 17.10
N ARG A 376 -16.34 -11.06 15.81
CA ARG A 376 -15.44 -10.85 14.69
C ARG A 376 -15.53 -9.46 14.09
N ASN A 377 -16.37 -8.59 14.69
CA ASN A 377 -16.73 -7.31 14.11
C ASN A 377 -15.98 -6.18 14.80
N GLY A 378 -15.50 -5.24 14.02
CA GLY A 378 -14.85 -4.03 14.46
C GLY A 378 -15.13 -2.87 13.52
N ILE A 379 -14.75 -1.70 13.96
CA ILE A 379 -14.78 -0.47 13.17
C ILE A 379 -13.41 0.19 13.16
N ALA A 380 -13.16 0.99 12.14
CA ALA A 380 -12.00 1.86 12.06
C ALA A 380 -12.45 3.29 11.73
N LEU A 381 -11.77 4.25 12.33
CA LEU A 381 -11.93 5.66 12.04
C LEU A 381 -10.55 6.23 11.77
N TRP A 382 -10.39 7.05 10.73
CA TRP A 382 -9.09 7.66 10.46
C TRP A 382 -9.23 9.09 10.00
N VAL A 383 -8.14 9.80 10.22
CA VAL A 383 -7.86 11.12 9.65
C VAL A 383 -6.45 11.11 9.08
N GLY A 384 -6.24 11.91 8.06
CA GLY A 384 -4.94 12.04 7.43
C GLY A 384 -4.80 13.34 6.64
N ALA A 385 -3.59 13.58 6.18
CA ALA A 385 -3.25 14.72 5.36
C ALA A 385 -2.10 14.38 4.43
N ALA A 386 -2.08 14.95 3.23
CA ALA A 386 -1.00 14.80 2.27
C ALA A 386 -0.70 16.11 1.55
N GLU A 387 0.49 16.21 0.98
CA GLU A 387 0.85 17.23 0.01
C GLU A 387 1.78 16.65 -1.05
N VAL A 388 1.60 17.08 -2.31
CA VAL A 388 2.54 16.84 -3.41
C VAL A 388 3.21 18.16 -3.78
N PHE A 389 4.51 18.11 -4.05
CA PHE A 389 5.30 19.30 -4.31
C PHE A 389 6.52 19.00 -5.19
N PRO A 390 6.97 19.97 -6.04
CA PRO A 390 8.15 19.77 -6.86
C PRO A 390 9.46 19.95 -6.08
N ARG A 391 9.46 20.81 -5.02
CA ARG A 391 10.61 21.12 -4.15
C ARG A 391 10.14 21.46 -2.74
N TYR A 392 10.94 21.21 -1.72
CA TYR A 392 10.61 21.57 -0.32
C TYR A 392 10.29 23.05 -0.11
N SER A 393 10.94 23.95 -0.83
CA SER A 393 10.65 25.38 -0.77
C SER A 393 9.25 25.76 -1.28
N GLU A 394 8.57 24.85 -1.94
CA GLU A 394 7.23 25.03 -2.51
C GLU A 394 6.11 24.34 -1.69
N LEU A 395 6.43 23.79 -0.54
CA LEU A 395 5.42 23.35 0.43
C LEU A 395 4.52 24.53 0.84
N ARG A 396 3.20 24.31 0.81
CA ARG A 396 2.19 25.34 1.14
C ARG A 396 1.04 24.73 1.92
N PHE A 397 0.79 25.18 3.11
CA PHE A 397 -0.35 24.75 3.94
C PHE A 397 -1.70 24.79 3.20
N ARG A 398 -1.86 25.70 2.24
CA ARG A 398 -3.09 25.80 1.43
C ARG A 398 -3.26 24.64 0.45
N ARG A 399 -2.22 23.86 0.17
CA ARG A 399 -2.24 22.70 -0.74
C ARG A 399 -2.40 21.38 0.00
N ILE A 400 -2.52 21.42 1.32
CA ILE A 400 -2.75 20.22 2.11
C ILE A 400 -4.06 19.58 1.67
N LEU A 401 -3.99 18.28 1.43
CA LEU A 401 -5.09 17.41 1.03
C LEU A 401 -5.58 16.66 2.27
N PRO A 402 -6.68 17.09 2.92
CA PRO A 402 -7.22 16.42 4.09
C PRO A 402 -7.88 15.10 3.71
N ASN A 403 -7.83 14.12 4.59
CA ASN A 403 -8.47 12.83 4.45
C ASN A 403 -9.14 12.42 5.75
N ALA A 404 -10.31 11.81 5.67
CA ALA A 404 -10.98 11.18 6.79
C ALA A 404 -11.83 10.01 6.30
N GLY A 405 -12.21 9.13 7.21
CA GLY A 405 -13.11 8.06 6.82
C GLY A 405 -13.49 7.12 7.95
N VAL A 406 -14.38 6.21 7.61
CA VAL A 406 -14.90 5.16 8.47
C VAL A 406 -14.81 3.82 7.78
N GLY A 407 -14.47 2.79 8.52
CA GLY A 407 -14.33 1.43 7.98
C GLY A 407 -14.96 0.39 8.89
N TYR A 408 -15.46 -0.66 8.26
CA TYR A 408 -15.90 -1.88 8.93
C TYR A 408 -14.80 -2.93 8.84
N ARG A 409 -14.60 -3.70 9.91
CA ARG A 409 -13.65 -4.79 10.01
C ARG A 409 -14.36 -6.07 10.35
N TRP A 410 -14.14 -7.09 9.55
CA TRP A 410 -14.60 -8.43 9.85
C TRP A 410 -13.41 -9.40 9.91
N GLN A 411 -13.17 -9.98 11.08
CA GLN A 411 -12.08 -10.92 11.27
C GLN A 411 -12.42 -12.26 10.60
N PHE A 412 -11.86 -12.48 9.41
CA PHE A 412 -12.03 -13.72 8.66
C PHE A 412 -11.30 -14.89 9.35
N LYS A 413 -10.03 -14.65 9.71
CA LYS A 413 -9.18 -15.55 10.48
C LYS A 413 -8.43 -14.74 11.53
N LYS A 414 -7.85 -15.42 12.52
CA LYS A 414 -6.99 -14.77 13.52
C LYS A 414 -5.88 -13.97 12.81
N GLY A 415 -5.89 -12.66 12.99
CA GLY A 415 -4.93 -11.74 12.40
C GLY A 415 -5.15 -11.42 10.91
N VAL A 416 -6.27 -11.83 10.30
CA VAL A 416 -6.64 -11.49 8.93
C VAL A 416 -8.03 -10.87 8.93
N ASN A 417 -8.12 -9.59 8.62
CA ASN A 417 -9.37 -8.85 8.57
C ASN A 417 -9.82 -8.62 7.11
N VAL A 418 -11.11 -8.73 6.86
CA VAL A 418 -11.77 -8.14 5.71
C VAL A 418 -12.11 -6.71 6.07
N ARG A 419 -11.82 -5.80 5.18
CA ARG A 419 -11.92 -4.37 5.36
C ARG A 419 -12.87 -3.76 4.33
N LEU A 420 -13.84 -3.00 4.81
CA LEU A 420 -14.73 -2.16 4.01
C LEU A 420 -14.52 -0.73 4.48
N ASP A 421 -13.91 0.10 3.68
CA ASP A 421 -13.58 1.48 4.01
C ASP A 421 -14.38 2.45 3.14
N TYR A 422 -14.87 3.52 3.76
CA TYR A 422 -15.46 4.66 3.08
C TYR A 422 -14.68 5.91 3.45
N GLY A 423 -13.87 6.37 2.50
CA GLY A 423 -12.95 7.48 2.68
C GLY A 423 -13.42 8.74 1.95
N PHE A 424 -13.14 9.89 2.57
CA PHE A 424 -13.43 11.21 2.06
C PHE A 424 -12.13 11.97 1.81
N GLY A 425 -12.04 12.58 0.64
CA GLY A 425 -10.99 13.52 0.27
C GLY A 425 -11.57 14.85 -0.16
N ARG A 426 -10.71 15.82 -0.49
CA ARG A 426 -11.12 17.17 -0.90
C ARG A 426 -12.12 17.17 -2.07
N ASN A 427 -11.90 16.31 -3.06
CA ASN A 427 -12.63 16.34 -4.33
C ASN A 427 -13.39 15.03 -4.59
N GLY A 428 -13.78 14.31 -3.55
CA GLY A 428 -14.50 13.07 -3.72
C GLY A 428 -14.48 12.15 -2.53
N PHE A 429 -15.00 10.99 -2.75
CA PHE A 429 -15.03 9.89 -1.79
C PHE A 429 -14.69 8.57 -2.51
N GLY A 430 -14.30 7.58 -1.77
CA GLY A 430 -14.01 6.24 -2.30
C GLY A 430 -14.49 5.16 -1.36
N PHE A 431 -15.05 4.10 -1.93
CA PHE A 431 -15.37 2.87 -1.23
C PHE A 431 -14.30 1.82 -1.58
N ILE A 432 -13.73 1.19 -0.56
CA ILE A 432 -12.63 0.25 -0.73
C ILE A 432 -12.97 -1.05 -0.02
N PHE A 433 -12.94 -2.15 -0.78
CA PHE A 433 -12.91 -3.50 -0.25
C PHE A 433 -11.48 -4.03 -0.29
N ASN A 434 -10.96 -4.51 0.83
CA ASN A 434 -9.62 -5.08 0.87
C ASN A 434 -9.49 -6.14 2.00
N ILE A 435 -8.36 -6.84 2.02
CA ILE A 435 -8.00 -7.82 3.05
C ILE A 435 -6.75 -7.32 3.76
N ASN A 436 -6.68 -7.59 5.06
CA ASN A 436 -5.70 -7.06 6.01
C ASN A 436 -5.92 -5.58 6.33
N GLU A 437 -5.16 -5.05 7.28
CA GLU A 437 -5.25 -3.65 7.64
C GLU A 437 -4.56 -2.75 6.59
N ALA A 438 -4.82 -1.45 6.68
CA ALA A 438 -4.32 -0.49 5.70
C ALA A 438 -2.78 -0.35 5.77
N PHE A 439 -2.21 -0.41 6.99
CA PHE A 439 -0.78 -0.32 7.28
C PHE A 439 -0.46 -1.02 8.60
#